data_e99f1df43d8e69217d693b99a6f8e74a
#
_entry.id   e99f1df43d8e69217d693b99a6f8e74a
#
_cell.length_a   1.000
_cell.length_b   1.000
_cell.length_c   1.000
_cell.angle_alpha   90.00
_cell.angle_beta   90.00
_cell.angle_gamma   90.00
#
_symmetry.space_group_name_H-M   'P 1'
#
loop_
_entity.id
_entity.type
_entity.pdbx_description
1 polymer ?
#
loop_
_entity_poly.entity_id
_entity_poly.type
_entity_poly.pdbx_seq_one_letter_code
_entity_poly.pdbx_strand_id
1 'polypeptide(L)'
;MDFTLSTFSNLVESAIKDLSYPTVAPKLFAPIRYTLESGGKRLRPVLTLATYAALAKSDPQKAINQALAIEIFHNFTLLHDDVMDRADIRRGRPTVHRKWGDNAAILSGDAMLTYASQLLAREAGNHFAELSEYFNETAMQIYEGQQLDMEFENRNDVTIEEYLFMIGLKTSVLLGCACRLGAIMADADKETADKLYKYGYSLGMAFQLRDDWLDTFGDPTIFGKEIGGDIINHKKTWLLISALEAEPDNLPAILAEDLEPQETIAQVRALYERHKLGDRCQELALKFSAEAKMHLDKADMDVEARVFFESLADQASTRKH
;
A
#
# COMPACT_ATOMS: atom_id res chain seq x y z
N MET A 1 -12.01 23.26 -7.92
CA MET A 1 -12.36 22.03 -7.19
C MET A 1 -11.54 22.00 -5.90
N ASP A 2 -12.12 21.58 -4.79
CA ASP A 2 -11.38 21.51 -3.52
C ASP A 2 -10.52 20.22 -3.48
N PHE A 3 -9.20 20.39 -3.57
CA PHE A 3 -8.23 19.31 -3.53
C PHE A 3 -7.91 18.92 -2.08
N THR A 4 -8.79 18.13 -1.47
CA THR A 4 -8.58 17.58 -0.12
C THR A 4 -8.74 16.06 -0.11
N LEU A 5 -8.08 15.40 0.85
CA LEU A 5 -8.21 13.95 1.03
C LEU A 5 -9.69 13.57 1.28
N SER A 6 -10.42 14.39 2.06
CA SER A 6 -11.82 14.16 2.37
C SER A 6 -12.73 14.26 1.15
N THR A 7 -12.49 15.21 0.24
CA THR A 7 -13.26 15.36 -1.00
C THR A 7 -13.22 14.07 -1.83
N PHE A 8 -12.02 13.57 -2.12
CA PHE A 8 -11.86 12.37 -2.94
C PHE A 8 -12.24 11.08 -2.21
N SER A 9 -11.91 10.95 -0.91
CA SER A 9 -12.29 9.76 -0.15
C SER A 9 -13.81 9.63 0.01
N ASN A 10 -14.55 10.73 0.15
CA ASN A 10 -16.01 10.71 0.21
C ASN A 10 -16.64 10.21 -1.11
N LEU A 11 -16.07 10.60 -2.26
CA LEU A 11 -16.50 10.07 -3.56
C LEU A 11 -16.29 8.55 -3.63
N VAL A 12 -15.13 8.07 -3.21
CA VAL A 12 -14.82 6.64 -3.18
C VAL A 12 -15.76 5.88 -2.24
N GLU A 13 -15.97 6.39 -1.02
CA GLU A 13 -16.84 5.74 -0.02
C GLU A 13 -18.31 5.71 -0.49
N SER A 14 -18.78 6.76 -1.16
CA SER A 14 -20.11 6.76 -1.77
C SER A 14 -20.19 5.69 -2.87
N ALA A 15 -19.21 5.65 -3.77
CA ALA A 15 -19.20 4.69 -4.85
C ALA A 15 -19.08 3.22 -4.37
N ILE A 16 -18.33 2.97 -3.27
CA ILE A 16 -18.26 1.64 -2.64
C ILE A 16 -19.65 1.21 -2.11
N LYS A 17 -20.39 2.12 -1.50
CA LYS A 17 -21.76 1.83 -0.98
C LYS A 17 -22.75 1.52 -2.09
N ASP A 18 -22.58 2.14 -3.26
CA ASP A 18 -23.44 1.98 -4.42
C ASP A 18 -23.09 0.72 -5.24
N LEU A 19 -22.01 -0.04 -4.88
CA LEU A 19 -21.68 -1.28 -5.55
C LEU A 19 -22.78 -2.32 -5.39
N SER A 20 -23.27 -2.81 -6.53
CA SER A 20 -24.26 -3.88 -6.60
C SER A 20 -23.61 -5.23 -6.89
N TYR A 21 -24.08 -6.27 -6.22
CA TYR A 21 -23.57 -7.62 -6.36
C TYR A 21 -24.68 -8.57 -6.85
N PRO A 22 -24.32 -9.59 -7.67
CA PRO A 22 -25.26 -10.62 -8.07
C PRO A 22 -25.90 -11.34 -6.86
N THR A 23 -27.17 -11.70 -6.98
CA THR A 23 -27.94 -12.36 -5.92
C THR A 23 -27.85 -13.88 -5.94
N VAL A 24 -27.30 -14.46 -7.00
CA VAL A 24 -27.22 -15.93 -7.22
C VAL A 24 -26.36 -16.63 -6.15
N ALA A 25 -25.26 -16.00 -5.72
CA ALA A 25 -24.34 -16.57 -4.75
C ALA A 25 -24.01 -15.56 -3.64
N PRO A 26 -24.93 -15.21 -2.74
CA PRO A 26 -24.72 -14.14 -1.77
C PRO A 26 -23.57 -14.39 -0.81
N LYS A 27 -23.22 -15.66 -0.55
CA LYS A 27 -22.08 -16.04 0.30
C LYS A 27 -20.73 -15.74 -0.34
N LEU A 28 -20.64 -15.61 -1.67
CA LEU A 28 -19.46 -15.18 -2.39
C LEU A 28 -19.19 -13.68 -2.18
N PHE A 29 -20.25 -12.89 -2.15
CA PHE A 29 -20.15 -11.42 -2.10
C PHE A 29 -20.20 -10.84 -0.68
N ALA A 30 -20.63 -11.60 0.32
CA ALA A 30 -20.64 -11.16 1.71
C ALA A 30 -19.23 -10.84 2.25
N PRO A 31 -18.19 -11.68 2.01
CA PRO A 31 -16.81 -11.34 2.37
C PRO A 31 -16.27 -10.10 1.65
N ILE A 32 -16.61 -9.92 0.36
CA ILE A 32 -16.19 -8.75 -0.43
C ILE A 32 -16.74 -7.47 0.21
N ARG A 33 -18.03 -7.43 0.47
CA ARG A 33 -18.67 -6.29 1.14
C ARG A 33 -18.04 -6.02 2.50
N TYR A 34 -17.86 -7.05 3.31
CA TYR A 34 -17.26 -6.96 4.64
C TYR A 34 -15.83 -6.35 4.59
N THR A 35 -15.02 -6.75 3.61
CA THR A 35 -13.67 -6.24 3.42
C THR A 35 -13.67 -4.78 3.01
N LEU A 36 -14.50 -4.40 2.03
CA LEU A 36 -14.61 -3.02 1.57
C LEU A 36 -15.20 -2.08 2.64
N GLU A 37 -16.15 -2.54 3.45
CA GLU A 37 -16.75 -1.79 4.56
C GLU A 37 -15.85 -1.69 5.80
N SER A 38 -14.71 -2.39 5.84
CA SER A 38 -13.77 -2.29 6.97
C SER A 38 -13.04 -0.94 7.05
N GLY A 39 -13.30 -0.03 6.13
CA GLY A 39 -12.71 1.30 6.08
C GLY A 39 -11.28 1.30 5.56
N GLY A 40 -10.57 2.40 5.82
CA GLY A 40 -9.19 2.63 5.41
C GLY A 40 -8.98 4.05 4.89
N LYS A 41 -7.73 4.45 4.66
CA LYS A 41 -7.36 5.80 4.19
C LYS A 41 -7.73 6.04 2.72
N ARG A 42 -8.10 4.99 1.97
CA ARG A 42 -8.45 5.05 0.54
C ARG A 42 -7.44 5.80 -0.32
N LEU A 43 -6.16 5.77 0.06
CA LEU A 43 -5.12 6.57 -0.59
C LEU A 43 -4.99 6.24 -2.09
N ARG A 44 -5.04 4.97 -2.48
CA ARG A 44 -4.87 4.52 -3.86
C ARG A 44 -5.97 5.04 -4.79
N PRO A 45 -7.27 4.81 -4.52
CA PRO A 45 -8.33 5.37 -5.33
C PRO A 45 -8.38 6.91 -5.29
N VAL A 46 -8.01 7.54 -4.16
CA VAL A 46 -7.86 9.00 -4.07
C VAL A 46 -6.80 9.50 -5.05
N LEU A 47 -5.64 8.83 -5.15
CA LEU A 47 -4.60 9.20 -6.11
C LEU A 47 -5.10 9.10 -7.56
N THR A 48 -5.88 8.07 -7.91
CA THR A 48 -6.46 7.96 -9.25
C THR A 48 -7.39 9.14 -9.55
N LEU A 49 -8.32 9.46 -8.64
CA LEU A 49 -9.27 10.57 -8.83
C LEU A 49 -8.59 11.93 -8.83
N ALA A 50 -7.65 12.15 -7.91
CA ALA A 50 -6.93 13.42 -7.81
C ALA A 50 -6.06 13.68 -9.05
N THR A 51 -5.38 12.63 -9.55
CA THR A 51 -4.57 12.72 -10.77
C THR A 51 -5.45 13.06 -11.97
N TYR A 52 -6.56 12.34 -12.13
CA TYR A 52 -7.51 12.65 -13.20
C TYR A 52 -7.99 14.11 -13.12
N ALA A 53 -8.46 14.53 -11.94
CA ALA A 53 -8.99 15.86 -11.73
C ALA A 53 -7.95 16.97 -11.99
N ALA A 54 -6.71 16.74 -11.57
CA ALA A 54 -5.61 17.70 -11.74
C ALA A 54 -5.25 17.93 -13.21
N LEU A 55 -5.25 16.87 -14.01
CA LEU A 55 -4.84 16.94 -15.42
C LEU A 55 -6.02 17.28 -16.35
N ALA A 56 -7.15 16.60 -16.22
CA ALA A 56 -8.33 16.82 -17.04
C ALA A 56 -9.08 18.11 -16.69
N LYS A 57 -8.82 18.71 -15.53
CA LYS A 57 -9.55 19.89 -14.99
C LYS A 57 -11.07 19.68 -15.06
N SER A 58 -11.51 18.46 -14.75
CA SER A 58 -12.87 17.97 -14.93
C SER A 58 -13.34 17.17 -13.70
N ASP A 59 -14.63 16.81 -13.69
CA ASP A 59 -15.26 16.05 -12.60
C ASP A 59 -14.56 14.68 -12.40
N PRO A 60 -13.98 14.41 -11.20
CA PRO A 60 -13.29 13.15 -10.89
C PRO A 60 -14.19 11.91 -10.98
N GLN A 61 -15.52 12.07 -10.95
CA GLN A 61 -16.48 10.96 -11.13
C GLN A 61 -16.25 10.19 -12.45
N LYS A 62 -15.67 10.82 -13.46
CA LYS A 62 -15.35 10.16 -14.74
C LYS A 62 -14.27 9.08 -14.64
N ALA A 63 -13.44 9.11 -13.58
CA ALA A 63 -12.43 8.08 -13.31
C ALA A 63 -12.81 7.17 -12.12
N ILE A 64 -14.07 7.22 -11.65
CA ILE A 64 -14.50 6.51 -10.44
C ILE A 64 -14.41 4.98 -10.60
N ASN A 65 -14.70 4.46 -11.78
CA ASN A 65 -14.62 3.02 -12.02
C ASN A 65 -13.17 2.52 -11.94
N GLN A 66 -12.21 3.27 -12.47
CA GLN A 66 -10.79 2.94 -12.40
C GLN A 66 -10.23 3.08 -10.98
N ALA A 67 -10.70 4.08 -10.24
CA ALA A 67 -10.37 4.25 -8.82
C ALA A 67 -10.90 3.07 -7.97
N LEU A 68 -12.15 2.64 -8.21
CA LEU A 68 -12.73 1.46 -7.56
C LEU A 68 -12.00 0.17 -7.96
N ALA A 69 -11.57 0.03 -9.22
CA ALA A 69 -10.79 -1.12 -9.67
C ALA A 69 -9.50 -1.28 -8.84
N ILE A 70 -8.76 -0.20 -8.66
CA ILE A 70 -7.54 -0.16 -7.82
C ILE A 70 -7.86 -0.50 -6.36
N GLU A 71 -8.92 0.05 -5.79
CA GLU A 71 -9.28 -0.20 -4.39
C GLU A 71 -9.72 -1.65 -4.16
N ILE A 72 -10.53 -2.20 -5.06
CA ILE A 72 -10.97 -3.60 -4.96
C ILE A 72 -9.80 -4.54 -5.14
N PHE A 73 -8.91 -4.27 -6.10
CA PHE A 73 -7.68 -5.04 -6.28
C PHE A 73 -6.80 -4.98 -5.03
N HIS A 74 -6.59 -3.80 -4.45
CA HIS A 74 -5.84 -3.69 -3.19
C HIS A 74 -6.46 -4.51 -2.06
N ASN A 75 -7.79 -4.47 -1.90
CA ASN A 75 -8.46 -5.26 -0.86
C ASN A 75 -8.44 -6.76 -1.16
N PHE A 76 -8.41 -7.16 -2.43
CA PHE A 76 -8.13 -8.54 -2.85
C PHE A 76 -6.76 -9.00 -2.36
N THR A 77 -5.71 -8.21 -2.61
CA THR A 77 -4.35 -8.60 -2.15
C THR A 77 -4.28 -8.71 -0.63
N LEU A 78 -4.89 -7.79 0.12
CA LEU A 78 -4.96 -7.87 1.57
C LEU A 78 -5.72 -9.10 2.08
N LEU A 79 -6.78 -9.50 1.38
CA LEU A 79 -7.59 -10.65 1.77
C LEU A 79 -6.83 -11.96 1.59
N HIS A 80 -6.08 -12.12 0.49
CA HIS A 80 -5.22 -13.28 0.26
C HIS A 80 -3.98 -13.27 1.16
N ASP A 81 -3.38 -12.11 1.39
CA ASP A 81 -2.28 -11.88 2.33
C ASP A 81 -2.66 -12.39 3.74
N ASP A 82 -3.85 -12.01 4.24
CA ASP A 82 -4.37 -12.50 5.52
C ASP A 82 -4.46 -14.03 5.62
N VAL A 83 -4.75 -14.71 4.52
CA VAL A 83 -4.77 -16.19 4.47
C VAL A 83 -3.36 -16.76 4.53
N MET A 84 -2.42 -16.19 3.76
CA MET A 84 -1.01 -16.61 3.70
C MET A 84 -0.32 -16.41 5.05
N ASP A 85 -0.52 -15.24 5.66
CA ASP A 85 0.10 -14.85 6.94
C ASP A 85 -0.63 -15.43 8.16
N ARG A 86 -1.77 -16.14 7.96
CA ARG A 86 -2.62 -16.65 9.05
C ARG A 86 -3.08 -15.54 10.01
N ALA A 87 -3.24 -14.33 9.55
CA ALA A 87 -3.58 -13.17 10.36
C ALA A 87 -5.00 -13.27 10.95
N ASP A 88 -5.13 -13.09 12.25
CA ASP A 88 -6.43 -13.19 12.94
C ASP A 88 -7.30 -11.94 12.77
N ILE A 89 -6.65 -10.77 12.77
CA ILE A 89 -7.30 -9.46 12.83
C ILE A 89 -6.71 -8.52 11.78
N ARG A 90 -7.59 -7.80 11.06
CA ARG A 90 -7.25 -6.68 10.19
C ARG A 90 -8.18 -5.50 10.46
N ARG A 91 -7.61 -4.32 10.68
CA ARG A 91 -8.36 -3.08 10.98
C ARG A 91 -9.34 -3.27 12.16
N GLY A 92 -8.90 -3.97 13.22
CA GLY A 92 -9.68 -4.23 14.42
C GLY A 92 -10.84 -5.22 14.25
N ARG A 93 -10.96 -5.91 13.11
CA ARG A 93 -12.02 -6.88 12.81
C ARG A 93 -11.41 -8.24 12.46
N PRO A 94 -12.07 -9.37 12.76
CA PRO A 94 -11.63 -10.69 12.31
C PRO A 94 -11.40 -10.71 10.79
N THR A 95 -10.32 -11.36 10.35
CA THR A 95 -10.04 -11.55 8.92
C THR A 95 -11.09 -12.43 8.26
N VAL A 96 -11.19 -12.39 6.93
CA VAL A 96 -12.21 -13.13 6.18
C VAL A 96 -12.06 -14.63 6.40
N HIS A 97 -10.83 -15.16 6.37
CA HIS A 97 -10.61 -16.60 6.57
C HIS A 97 -10.96 -17.06 8.00
N ARG A 98 -10.79 -16.20 9.01
CA ARG A 98 -11.22 -16.49 10.38
C ARG A 98 -12.75 -16.51 10.52
N LYS A 99 -13.44 -15.67 9.75
CA LYS A 99 -14.91 -15.53 9.86
C LYS A 99 -15.67 -16.50 8.97
N TRP A 100 -15.18 -16.85 7.78
CA TRP A 100 -15.87 -17.68 6.78
C TRP A 100 -15.07 -18.89 6.29
N GLY A 101 -13.82 -19.06 6.76
CA GLY A 101 -12.91 -20.12 6.33
C GLY A 101 -12.08 -19.77 5.10
N ASP A 102 -10.98 -20.50 4.93
CA ASP A 102 -9.97 -20.28 3.88
C ASP A 102 -10.58 -20.32 2.47
N ASN A 103 -11.43 -21.33 2.19
CA ASN A 103 -12.05 -21.47 0.86
C ASN A 103 -12.93 -20.26 0.49
N ALA A 104 -13.66 -19.69 1.45
CA ALA A 104 -14.46 -18.50 1.21
C ALA A 104 -13.57 -17.28 0.96
N ALA A 105 -12.45 -17.16 1.67
CA ALA A 105 -11.49 -16.09 1.48
C ALA A 105 -10.86 -16.18 0.08
N ILE A 106 -10.34 -17.33 -0.30
CA ILE A 106 -9.71 -17.55 -1.61
C ILE A 106 -10.70 -17.22 -2.74
N LEU A 107 -11.90 -17.83 -2.73
CA LEU A 107 -12.87 -17.66 -3.81
C LEU A 107 -13.43 -16.22 -3.90
N SER A 108 -13.61 -15.56 -2.74
CA SER A 108 -14.04 -14.17 -2.72
C SER A 108 -12.95 -13.23 -3.22
N GLY A 109 -11.67 -13.53 -2.93
CA GLY A 109 -10.53 -12.81 -3.49
C GLY A 109 -10.45 -12.93 -5.01
N ASP A 110 -10.60 -14.15 -5.56
CA ASP A 110 -10.65 -14.36 -7.03
C ASP A 110 -11.78 -13.57 -7.69
N ALA A 111 -12.94 -13.54 -7.03
CA ALA A 111 -14.07 -12.74 -7.49
C ALA A 111 -13.79 -11.23 -7.43
N MET A 112 -13.05 -10.75 -6.41
CA MET A 112 -12.62 -9.34 -6.31
C MET A 112 -11.65 -8.98 -7.45
N LEU A 113 -10.67 -9.82 -7.77
CA LEU A 113 -9.75 -9.58 -8.89
C LEU A 113 -10.51 -9.46 -10.21
N THR A 114 -11.45 -10.39 -10.46
CA THR A 114 -12.30 -10.35 -11.66
C THR A 114 -13.18 -9.10 -11.68
N TYR A 115 -13.74 -8.71 -10.53
CA TYR A 115 -14.58 -7.52 -10.43
C TYR A 115 -13.78 -6.23 -10.62
N ALA A 116 -12.55 -6.16 -10.12
CA ALA A 116 -11.63 -5.05 -10.39
C ALA A 116 -11.38 -4.89 -11.89
N SER A 117 -11.12 -6.00 -12.61
CA SER A 117 -10.93 -5.99 -14.07
C SER A 117 -12.19 -5.54 -14.83
N GLN A 118 -13.38 -5.92 -14.37
CA GLN A 118 -14.65 -5.46 -14.95
C GLN A 118 -14.85 -3.94 -14.76
N LEU A 119 -14.52 -3.42 -13.57
CA LEU A 119 -14.62 -1.99 -13.29
C LEU A 119 -13.60 -1.20 -14.11
N LEU A 120 -12.37 -1.71 -14.27
CA LEU A 120 -11.35 -1.08 -15.09
C LEU A 120 -11.83 -0.84 -16.54
N ALA A 121 -12.64 -1.76 -17.08
CA ALA A 121 -13.19 -1.68 -18.43
C ALA A 121 -14.38 -0.72 -18.55
N ARG A 122 -15.09 -0.44 -17.44
CA ARG A 122 -16.28 0.42 -17.48
C ARG A 122 -15.90 1.85 -17.81
N GLU A 123 -16.59 2.42 -18.79
CA GLU A 123 -16.40 3.81 -19.23
C GLU A 123 -14.96 4.15 -19.63
N ALA A 124 -14.12 3.15 -19.85
CA ALA A 124 -12.72 3.31 -20.24
C ALA A 124 -12.55 3.80 -21.70
N GLY A 125 -13.56 3.58 -22.55
CA GLY A 125 -13.50 4.01 -23.94
C GLY A 125 -12.27 3.47 -24.67
N ASN A 126 -11.56 4.34 -25.37
CA ASN A 126 -10.34 4.00 -26.10
C ASN A 126 -9.13 3.71 -25.21
N HIS A 127 -9.19 4.05 -23.91
CA HIS A 127 -8.10 3.85 -22.97
C HIS A 127 -8.02 2.41 -22.44
N PHE A 128 -9.05 1.58 -22.67
CA PHE A 128 -9.14 0.24 -22.05
C PHE A 128 -7.89 -0.62 -22.27
N ALA A 129 -7.35 -0.64 -23.47
CA ALA A 129 -6.18 -1.47 -23.78
C ALA A 129 -4.96 -1.05 -22.93
N GLU A 130 -4.68 0.25 -22.87
CA GLU A 130 -3.56 0.80 -22.11
C GLU A 130 -3.77 0.66 -20.59
N LEU A 131 -4.97 0.96 -20.09
CA LEU A 131 -5.33 0.74 -18.69
C LEU A 131 -5.15 -0.72 -18.27
N SER A 132 -5.60 -1.66 -19.13
CA SER A 132 -5.49 -3.09 -18.88
C SER A 132 -4.05 -3.58 -18.87
N GLU A 133 -3.21 -3.08 -19.77
CA GLU A 133 -1.78 -3.41 -19.85
C GLU A 133 -1.08 -3.04 -18.53
N TYR A 134 -1.14 -1.76 -18.13
CA TYR A 134 -0.48 -1.30 -16.91
C TYR A 134 -1.05 -1.92 -15.62
N PHE A 135 -2.35 -2.14 -15.56
CA PHE A 135 -2.98 -2.79 -14.42
C PHE A 135 -2.49 -4.24 -14.26
N ASN A 136 -2.47 -5.01 -15.33
CA ASN A 136 -2.04 -6.42 -15.30
C ASN A 136 -0.54 -6.54 -15.03
N GLU A 137 0.30 -5.68 -15.62
CA GLU A 137 1.73 -5.61 -15.30
C GLU A 137 1.95 -5.34 -13.81
N THR A 138 1.24 -4.35 -13.26
CA THR A 138 1.30 -4.04 -11.83
C THR A 138 0.82 -5.20 -10.97
N ALA A 139 -0.23 -5.90 -11.37
CA ALA A 139 -0.73 -7.08 -10.66
C ALA A 139 0.35 -8.18 -10.57
N MET A 140 1.03 -8.48 -11.69
CA MET A 140 2.13 -9.44 -11.69
C MET A 140 3.28 -9.01 -10.79
N GLN A 141 3.69 -7.75 -10.85
CA GLN A 141 4.73 -7.19 -9.98
C GLN A 141 4.38 -7.35 -8.49
N ILE A 142 3.12 -7.15 -8.11
CA ILE A 142 2.68 -7.34 -6.71
C ILE A 142 2.77 -8.81 -6.30
N TYR A 143 2.41 -9.75 -7.17
CA TYR A 143 2.53 -11.17 -6.87
C TYR A 143 3.99 -11.60 -6.74
N GLU A 144 4.88 -11.07 -7.60
CA GLU A 144 6.34 -11.25 -7.46
C GLU A 144 6.86 -10.67 -6.14
N GLY A 145 6.40 -9.47 -5.76
CA GLY A 145 6.76 -8.84 -4.48
C GLY A 145 6.29 -9.65 -3.26
N GLN A 146 5.06 -10.20 -3.31
CA GLN A 146 4.55 -11.08 -2.26
C GLN A 146 5.35 -12.39 -2.17
N GLN A 147 5.70 -12.98 -3.32
CA GLN A 147 6.53 -14.19 -3.34
C GLN A 147 7.91 -13.95 -2.70
N LEU A 148 8.55 -12.81 -3.03
CA LEU A 148 9.83 -12.44 -2.42
C LEU A 148 9.72 -12.22 -0.91
N ASP A 149 8.65 -11.56 -0.43
CA ASP A 149 8.41 -11.33 0.99
C ASP A 149 8.34 -12.67 1.76
N MET A 150 7.59 -13.64 1.23
CA MET A 150 7.49 -15.00 1.79
C MET A 150 8.84 -15.76 1.77
N GLU A 151 9.63 -15.63 0.68
CA GLU A 151 10.95 -16.25 0.59
C GLU A 151 11.93 -15.65 1.61
N PHE A 152 11.85 -14.34 1.85
CA PHE A 152 12.71 -13.64 2.80
C PHE A 152 12.51 -14.08 4.25
N GLU A 153 11.34 -14.59 4.62
CA GLU A 153 11.10 -15.13 5.96
C GLU A 153 12.12 -16.21 6.35
N ASN A 154 12.51 -17.05 5.37
CA ASN A 154 13.41 -18.18 5.56
C ASN A 154 14.88 -17.89 5.21
N ARG A 155 15.23 -16.65 4.87
CA ARG A 155 16.58 -16.22 4.52
C ARG A 155 17.19 -15.36 5.62
N ASN A 156 18.52 -15.51 5.84
CA ASN A 156 19.29 -14.68 6.76
C ASN A 156 20.29 -13.77 6.06
N ASP A 157 20.33 -13.83 4.73
CA ASP A 157 21.28 -13.12 3.86
C ASP A 157 20.60 -12.05 2.99
N VAL A 158 19.36 -11.65 3.34
CA VAL A 158 18.62 -10.62 2.61
C VAL A 158 19.31 -9.27 2.77
N THR A 159 19.60 -8.63 1.64
CA THR A 159 20.23 -7.31 1.59
C THR A 159 19.21 -6.16 1.62
N ILE A 160 19.68 -4.97 1.97
CA ILE A 160 18.86 -3.74 1.90
C ILE A 160 18.33 -3.50 0.47
N GLU A 161 19.13 -3.80 -0.56
CA GLU A 161 18.71 -3.63 -1.95
C GLU A 161 17.58 -4.58 -2.32
N GLU A 162 17.67 -5.87 -1.93
CA GLU A 162 16.60 -6.85 -2.14
C GLU A 162 15.31 -6.45 -1.40
N TYR A 163 15.44 -5.97 -0.16
CA TYR A 163 14.29 -5.47 0.61
C TYR A 163 13.63 -4.28 -0.09
N LEU A 164 14.38 -3.26 -0.51
CA LEU A 164 13.84 -2.10 -1.22
C LEU A 164 13.17 -2.50 -2.54
N PHE A 165 13.74 -3.46 -3.26
CA PHE A 165 13.14 -4.01 -4.47
C PHE A 165 11.80 -4.71 -4.16
N MET A 166 11.77 -5.57 -3.16
CA MET A 166 10.56 -6.29 -2.73
C MET A 166 9.43 -5.34 -2.33
N ILE A 167 9.68 -4.32 -1.47
CA ILE A 167 8.64 -3.35 -1.09
C ILE A 167 8.22 -2.46 -2.26
N GLY A 168 9.13 -2.20 -3.20
CA GLY A 168 8.82 -1.55 -4.46
C GLY A 168 7.75 -2.32 -5.21
N LEU A 169 7.93 -3.61 -5.39
CA LEU A 169 6.98 -4.51 -6.07
C LEU A 169 5.69 -4.73 -5.25
N LYS A 170 5.81 -5.08 -3.97
CA LYS A 170 4.65 -5.44 -3.13
C LYS A 170 3.73 -4.24 -2.84
N THR A 171 4.30 -3.05 -2.63
CA THR A 171 3.57 -1.88 -2.12
C THR A 171 3.54 -0.71 -3.09
N SER A 172 4.70 -0.31 -3.65
CA SER A 172 4.85 0.98 -4.32
C SER A 172 4.28 1.02 -5.72
N VAL A 173 4.40 -0.07 -6.48
CA VAL A 173 3.89 -0.15 -7.86
C VAL A 173 2.39 0.13 -7.97
N LEU A 174 1.58 -0.25 -6.96
CA LEU A 174 0.14 -0.02 -6.99
C LEU A 174 -0.22 1.46 -6.77
N LEU A 175 0.55 2.21 -5.98
CA LEU A 175 0.36 3.66 -5.87
C LEU A 175 0.81 4.37 -7.15
N GLY A 176 1.89 3.91 -7.76
CA GLY A 176 2.32 4.36 -9.09
C GLY A 176 1.25 4.11 -10.16
N CYS A 177 0.72 2.89 -10.20
CA CYS A 177 -0.36 2.50 -11.11
C CYS A 177 -1.61 3.37 -10.89
N ALA A 178 -2.01 3.62 -9.65
CA ALA A 178 -3.16 4.48 -9.32
C ALA A 178 -3.02 5.88 -9.94
N CYS A 179 -1.85 6.51 -9.83
CA CYS A 179 -1.58 7.79 -10.47
C CYS A 179 -1.60 7.68 -12.00
N ARG A 180 -0.98 6.64 -12.56
CA ARG A 180 -0.94 6.41 -14.01
C ARG A 180 -2.33 6.21 -14.61
N LEU A 181 -3.19 5.40 -14.00
CA LEU A 181 -4.55 5.19 -14.48
C LEU A 181 -5.35 6.52 -14.51
N GLY A 182 -5.19 7.37 -13.49
CA GLY A 182 -5.78 8.70 -13.48
C GLY A 182 -5.27 9.58 -14.60
N ALA A 183 -3.97 9.52 -14.93
CA ALA A 183 -3.34 10.26 -16.02
C ALA A 183 -3.83 9.79 -17.40
N ILE A 184 -3.89 8.47 -17.61
CA ILE A 184 -4.41 7.88 -18.86
C ILE A 184 -5.87 8.30 -19.09
N MET A 185 -6.73 8.22 -18.07
CA MET A 185 -8.12 8.65 -18.15
C MET A 185 -8.27 10.16 -18.43
N ALA A 186 -7.24 10.95 -18.14
CA ALA A 186 -7.17 12.39 -18.42
C ALA A 186 -6.55 12.72 -19.78
N ASP A 187 -6.33 11.76 -20.67
CA ASP A 187 -5.66 11.93 -21.97
C ASP A 187 -4.24 12.52 -21.84
N ALA A 188 -3.54 12.29 -20.73
CA ALA A 188 -2.18 12.76 -20.53
C ALA A 188 -1.20 12.05 -21.49
N ASP A 189 -0.17 12.77 -21.91
CA ASP A 189 0.91 12.14 -22.66
C ASP A 189 1.69 11.13 -21.80
N LYS A 190 2.41 10.22 -22.48
CA LYS A 190 3.16 9.16 -21.83
C LYS A 190 4.20 9.70 -20.83
N GLU A 191 4.87 10.82 -21.16
CA GLU A 191 5.89 11.40 -20.27
C GLU A 191 5.27 11.88 -18.96
N THR A 192 4.12 12.53 -19.03
CA THR A 192 3.35 12.98 -17.86
C THR A 192 2.84 11.80 -17.04
N ALA A 193 2.28 10.76 -17.69
CA ALA A 193 1.81 9.55 -17.04
C ALA A 193 2.97 8.79 -16.34
N ASP A 194 4.15 8.70 -16.97
CA ASP A 194 5.35 8.08 -16.39
C ASP A 194 5.88 8.87 -15.18
N LYS A 195 5.84 10.20 -15.18
CA LYS A 195 6.23 11.03 -14.03
C LYS A 195 5.29 10.82 -12.85
N LEU A 196 3.99 10.81 -13.10
CA LEU A 196 3.01 10.58 -12.03
C LEU A 196 3.04 9.14 -11.51
N TYR A 197 3.36 8.16 -12.35
CA TYR A 197 3.69 6.81 -11.86
C TYR A 197 4.88 6.86 -10.89
N LYS A 198 5.98 7.53 -11.26
CA LYS A 198 7.17 7.66 -10.39
C LYS A 198 6.86 8.40 -9.10
N TYR A 199 6.02 9.44 -9.15
CA TYR A 199 5.51 10.10 -7.95
C TYR A 199 4.83 9.10 -7.01
N GLY A 200 3.85 8.33 -7.51
CA GLY A 200 3.13 7.33 -6.73
C GLY A 200 4.03 6.22 -6.20
N TYR A 201 5.00 5.78 -7.01
CA TYR A 201 6.00 4.77 -6.61
C TYR A 201 6.86 5.28 -5.44
N SER A 202 7.47 6.47 -5.56
CA SER A 202 8.30 7.04 -4.49
C SER A 202 7.48 7.35 -3.23
N LEU A 203 6.22 7.77 -3.38
CA LEU A 203 5.26 7.90 -2.27
C LEU A 203 5.07 6.58 -1.53
N GLY A 204 4.95 5.47 -2.28
CA GLY A 204 4.81 4.12 -1.74
C GLY A 204 6.04 3.65 -0.96
N MET A 205 7.23 3.92 -1.47
CA MET A 205 8.49 3.64 -0.79
C MET A 205 8.60 4.38 0.55
N ALA A 206 8.31 5.68 0.55
CA ALA A 206 8.30 6.49 1.78
C ALA A 206 7.27 5.96 2.79
N PHE A 207 6.09 5.59 2.30
CA PHE A 207 5.01 5.05 3.10
C PHE A 207 5.38 3.73 3.78
N GLN A 208 5.98 2.76 3.05
CA GLN A 208 6.37 1.46 3.61
C GLN A 208 7.51 1.59 4.63
N LEU A 209 8.56 2.34 4.32
CA LEU A 209 9.64 2.60 5.27
C LEU A 209 9.13 3.26 6.56
N ARG A 210 8.14 4.14 6.43
CA ARG A 210 7.50 4.76 7.59
C ARG A 210 6.62 3.78 8.37
N ASP A 211 5.96 2.82 7.72
CA ASP A 211 5.22 1.75 8.39
C ASP A 211 6.15 0.88 9.23
N ASP A 212 7.27 0.42 8.66
CA ASP A 212 8.27 -0.38 9.36
C ASP A 212 8.85 0.38 10.57
N TRP A 213 9.09 1.68 10.40
CA TRP A 213 9.53 2.54 11.50
C TRP A 213 8.49 2.64 12.61
N LEU A 214 7.22 2.81 12.25
CA LEU A 214 6.10 2.93 13.19
C LEU A 214 5.86 1.64 13.97
N ASP A 215 6.07 0.47 13.37
CA ASP A 215 5.96 -0.81 14.07
C ASP A 215 6.94 -0.92 15.24
N THR A 216 8.12 -0.29 15.13
CA THR A 216 9.14 -0.32 16.21
C THR A 216 9.09 0.90 17.12
N PHE A 217 8.94 2.10 16.57
CA PHE A 217 9.13 3.38 17.26
C PHE A 217 7.84 4.20 17.42
N GLY A 218 6.72 3.69 16.92
CA GLY A 218 5.42 4.36 17.02
C GLY A 218 4.92 4.47 18.46
N ASP A 219 3.89 5.29 18.65
CA ASP A 219 3.15 5.36 19.93
C ASP A 219 1.99 4.35 19.87
N PRO A 220 1.96 3.33 20.76
CA PRO A 220 0.91 2.30 20.72
C PRO A 220 -0.50 2.88 20.89
N THR A 221 -0.63 3.99 21.61
CA THR A 221 -1.94 4.64 21.82
C THR A 221 -2.48 5.32 20.57
N ILE A 222 -1.59 5.72 19.68
CA ILE A 222 -1.90 6.40 18.40
C ILE A 222 -1.96 5.39 17.26
N PHE A 223 -1.04 4.42 17.24
CA PHE A 223 -0.92 3.43 16.15
C PHE A 223 -2.04 2.38 16.18
N GLY A 224 -2.61 2.12 17.36
CA GLY A 224 -3.76 1.22 17.52
C GLY A 224 -3.44 -0.27 17.30
N LYS A 225 -2.16 -0.65 17.32
CA LYS A 225 -1.63 -2.02 17.26
C LYS A 225 -0.57 -2.19 18.34
N GLU A 226 -0.29 -3.44 18.71
CA GLU A 226 0.90 -3.76 19.48
C GLU A 226 2.15 -3.40 18.67
N ILE A 227 3.14 -2.80 19.34
CA ILE A 227 4.41 -2.41 18.74
C ILE A 227 5.36 -3.60 18.75
N GLY A 228 6.22 -3.69 17.72
CA GLY A 228 7.26 -4.70 17.62
C GLY A 228 6.82 -6.01 17.01
N GLY A 229 5.67 -6.02 16.33
CA GLY A 229 5.19 -7.20 15.61
C GLY A 229 6.19 -7.70 14.57
N ASP A 230 6.83 -6.80 13.84
CA ASP A 230 7.85 -7.14 12.84
C ASP A 230 9.10 -7.78 13.49
N ILE A 231 9.47 -7.34 14.71
CA ILE A 231 10.59 -7.92 15.47
C ILE A 231 10.27 -9.37 15.88
N ILE A 232 9.09 -9.58 16.48
CA ILE A 232 8.69 -10.91 16.98
C ILE A 232 8.50 -11.90 15.83
N ASN A 233 8.01 -11.44 14.69
CA ASN A 233 7.85 -12.27 13.49
C ASN A 233 9.14 -12.38 12.66
N HIS A 234 10.25 -11.83 13.13
CA HIS A 234 11.55 -11.81 12.44
C HIS A 234 11.47 -11.31 11.00
N LYS A 235 10.54 -10.36 10.75
CA LYS A 235 10.29 -9.82 9.41
C LYS A 235 11.50 -9.06 8.90
N LYS A 236 11.91 -9.34 7.67
CA LYS A 236 13.07 -8.73 7.04
C LYS A 236 12.75 -7.29 6.60
N THR A 237 12.59 -6.41 7.60
CA THR A 237 12.43 -4.96 7.39
C THR A 237 13.78 -4.28 7.20
N TRP A 238 13.78 -3.04 6.73
CA TRP A 238 15.00 -2.23 6.65
C TRP A 238 15.74 -2.16 7.98
N LEU A 239 14.99 -2.04 9.10
CA LEU A 239 15.56 -1.97 10.45
C LEU A 239 16.25 -3.27 10.85
N LEU A 240 15.59 -4.42 10.66
CA LEU A 240 16.14 -5.72 11.02
C LEU A 240 17.38 -6.06 10.18
N ILE A 241 17.33 -5.83 8.87
CA ILE A 241 18.46 -6.08 7.96
C ILE A 241 19.66 -5.20 8.33
N SER A 242 19.42 -3.88 8.52
CA SER A 242 20.52 -2.96 8.94
C SER A 242 21.11 -3.34 10.28
N ALA A 243 20.33 -3.90 11.19
CA ALA A 243 20.82 -4.36 12.48
C ALA A 243 21.63 -5.66 12.37
N LEU A 244 21.22 -6.59 11.49
CA LEU A 244 22.01 -7.79 11.16
C LEU A 244 23.37 -7.43 10.55
N GLU A 245 23.42 -6.42 9.67
CA GLU A 245 24.70 -5.93 9.12
C GLU A 245 25.60 -5.29 10.19
N ALA A 246 24.99 -4.57 11.16
CA ALA A 246 25.75 -3.87 12.21
C ALA A 246 26.25 -4.81 13.31
N GLU A 247 25.46 -5.81 13.70
CA GLU A 247 25.77 -6.76 14.78
C GLU A 247 25.38 -8.20 14.35
N PRO A 248 26.12 -8.82 13.44
CA PRO A 248 25.77 -10.12 12.84
C PRO A 248 25.75 -11.28 13.81
N ASP A 249 26.44 -11.21 14.94
CA ASP A 249 26.48 -12.26 15.96
C ASP A 249 25.48 -11.98 17.10
N ASN A 250 25.31 -10.71 17.49
CA ASN A 250 24.55 -10.33 18.68
C ASN A 250 23.03 -10.33 18.41
N LEU A 251 22.56 -9.79 17.30
CA LEU A 251 21.13 -9.76 17.00
C LEU A 251 20.53 -11.17 16.85
N PRO A 252 21.15 -12.11 16.09
CA PRO A 252 20.67 -13.48 16.05
C PRO A 252 20.67 -14.18 17.43
N ALA A 253 21.63 -13.87 18.30
CA ALA A 253 21.65 -14.39 19.66
C ALA A 253 20.44 -13.91 20.47
N ILE A 254 20.11 -12.60 20.42
CA ILE A 254 18.94 -12.03 21.08
C ILE A 254 17.64 -12.69 20.57
N LEU A 255 17.53 -12.84 19.23
CA LEU A 255 16.32 -13.41 18.61
C LEU A 255 16.14 -14.92 18.87
N ALA A 256 17.23 -15.62 19.24
CA ALA A 256 17.20 -17.06 19.59
C ALA A 256 16.96 -17.33 21.08
N GLU A 257 17.01 -16.31 21.93
CA GLU A 257 16.71 -16.45 23.35
C GLU A 257 15.20 -16.68 23.58
N ASP A 258 14.87 -17.54 24.54
CA ASP A 258 13.47 -17.81 24.95
C ASP A 258 13.01 -16.74 25.97
N LEU A 259 12.83 -15.52 25.47
CA LEU A 259 12.40 -14.36 26.25
C LEU A 259 10.91 -14.08 26.05
N GLU A 260 10.33 -13.38 27.02
CA GLU A 260 9.00 -12.79 26.80
C GLU A 260 9.02 -11.77 25.65
N PRO A 261 7.98 -11.71 24.79
CA PRO A 261 7.96 -10.84 23.61
C PRO A 261 8.36 -9.39 23.89
N GLN A 262 7.92 -8.83 25.01
CA GLN A 262 8.24 -7.45 25.39
C GLN A 262 9.73 -7.25 25.71
N GLU A 263 10.39 -8.27 26.23
CA GLU A 263 11.83 -8.23 26.53
C GLU A 263 12.65 -8.32 25.24
N THR A 264 12.28 -9.20 24.32
CA THR A 264 12.89 -9.30 23.00
C THR A 264 12.79 -7.95 22.26
N ILE A 265 11.58 -7.36 22.22
CA ILE A 265 11.35 -6.04 21.58
C ILE A 265 12.25 -4.97 22.22
N ALA A 266 12.34 -4.94 23.55
CA ALA A 266 13.17 -3.95 24.25
C ALA A 266 14.65 -4.08 23.91
N GLN A 267 15.19 -5.31 23.86
CA GLN A 267 16.59 -5.56 23.54
C GLN A 267 16.92 -5.22 22.09
N VAL A 268 16.09 -5.64 21.13
CA VAL A 268 16.27 -5.31 19.71
C VAL A 268 16.15 -3.81 19.47
N ARG A 269 15.17 -3.16 20.08
CA ARG A 269 15.01 -1.70 20.00
C ARG A 269 16.23 -0.95 20.55
N ALA A 270 16.79 -1.38 21.68
CA ALA A 270 18.02 -0.80 22.24
C ALA A 270 19.21 -0.92 21.27
N LEU A 271 19.28 -2.04 20.52
CA LEU A 271 20.28 -2.23 19.47
C LEU A 271 20.03 -1.25 18.31
N TYR A 272 18.79 -1.09 17.85
CA TYR A 272 18.44 -0.12 16.81
C TYR A 272 18.78 1.32 17.22
N GLU A 273 18.54 1.71 18.47
CA GLU A 273 18.85 3.02 19.03
C GLU A 273 20.37 3.25 19.10
N ARG A 274 21.16 2.24 19.52
CA ARG A 274 22.64 2.29 19.57
C ARG A 274 23.25 2.64 18.21
N HIS A 275 22.70 2.05 17.13
CA HIS A 275 23.17 2.23 15.76
C HIS A 275 22.42 3.34 15.00
N LYS A 276 21.53 4.09 15.68
CA LYS A 276 20.69 5.16 15.09
C LYS A 276 19.91 4.70 13.86
N LEU A 277 19.45 3.43 13.86
CA LEU A 277 18.77 2.85 12.71
C LEU A 277 17.41 3.51 12.49
N GLY A 278 16.72 3.92 13.55
CA GLY A 278 15.48 4.68 13.45
C GLY A 278 15.64 6.00 12.69
N ASP A 279 16.69 6.77 12.99
CA ASP A 279 17.00 8.04 12.31
C ASP A 279 17.32 7.80 10.84
N ARG A 280 18.16 6.80 10.54
CA ARG A 280 18.57 6.45 9.16
C ARG A 280 17.38 5.96 8.31
N CYS A 281 16.49 5.17 8.89
CA CYS A 281 15.25 4.74 8.21
C CYS A 281 14.34 5.94 7.90
N GLN A 282 14.21 6.86 8.86
CA GLN A 282 13.45 8.09 8.67
C GLN A 282 14.06 8.99 7.57
N GLU A 283 15.39 9.14 7.54
CA GLU A 283 16.09 9.89 6.48
C GLU A 283 15.84 9.28 5.11
N LEU A 284 15.84 7.94 5.00
CA LEU A 284 15.53 7.25 3.75
C LEU A 284 14.08 7.48 3.31
N ALA A 285 13.11 7.43 4.24
CA ALA A 285 11.72 7.75 3.96
C ALA A 285 11.54 9.20 3.48
N LEU A 286 12.23 10.15 4.11
CA LEU A 286 12.25 11.56 3.68
C LEU A 286 12.87 11.74 2.29
N LYS A 287 13.91 11.00 1.96
CA LYS A 287 14.51 11.00 0.62
C LYS A 287 13.50 10.59 -0.44
N PHE A 288 12.77 9.49 -0.25
CA PHE A 288 11.73 9.06 -1.19
C PHE A 288 10.56 10.07 -1.26
N SER A 289 10.18 10.70 -0.15
CA SER A 289 9.20 11.79 -0.16
C SER A 289 9.65 12.98 -1.02
N ALA A 290 10.94 13.35 -0.92
CA ALA A 290 11.52 14.41 -1.76
C ALA A 290 11.56 14.01 -3.24
N GLU A 291 11.93 12.77 -3.56
CA GLU A 291 11.90 12.24 -4.92
C GLU A 291 10.47 12.27 -5.51
N ALA A 292 9.46 11.90 -4.72
CA ALA A 292 8.07 12.02 -5.15
C ALA A 292 7.75 13.45 -5.59
N LYS A 293 8.08 14.46 -4.78
CA LYS A 293 7.83 15.87 -5.11
C LYS A 293 8.55 16.32 -6.39
N MET A 294 9.80 15.87 -6.61
CA MET A 294 10.55 16.18 -7.84
C MET A 294 9.82 15.70 -9.12
N HIS A 295 9.09 14.60 -9.03
CA HIS A 295 8.31 14.08 -10.18
C HIS A 295 7.10 14.93 -10.52
N LEU A 296 6.64 15.81 -9.62
CA LEU A 296 5.54 16.77 -9.88
C LEU A 296 5.98 18.02 -10.65
N ASP A 297 7.28 18.36 -10.69
CA ASP A 297 7.78 19.66 -11.18
C ASP A 297 7.42 19.97 -12.63
N LYS A 298 7.17 18.94 -13.45
CA LYS A 298 6.85 19.09 -14.85
C LYS A 298 5.41 18.70 -15.22
N ALA A 299 4.59 18.35 -14.24
CA ALA A 299 3.18 18.07 -14.48
C ALA A 299 2.41 19.40 -14.55
N ASP A 300 1.65 19.59 -15.64
CA ASP A 300 0.78 20.77 -15.81
C ASP A 300 -0.46 20.62 -14.93
N MET A 301 -0.34 21.05 -13.68
CA MET A 301 -1.42 21.05 -12.71
C MET A 301 -1.52 22.38 -11.97
N ASP A 302 -2.72 22.71 -11.53
CA ASP A 302 -2.98 23.93 -10.76
C ASP A 302 -2.27 23.88 -9.40
N VAL A 303 -2.00 25.05 -8.81
CA VAL A 303 -1.29 25.18 -7.53
C VAL A 303 -1.95 24.37 -6.42
N GLU A 304 -3.29 24.38 -6.34
CA GLU A 304 -4.04 23.63 -5.33
C GLU A 304 -3.82 22.11 -5.44
N ALA A 305 -3.82 21.58 -6.68
CA ALA A 305 -3.53 20.19 -6.95
C ALA A 305 -2.08 19.84 -6.55
N ARG A 306 -1.12 20.70 -6.92
CA ARG A 306 0.29 20.50 -6.55
C ARG A 306 0.48 20.46 -5.05
N VAL A 307 -0.07 21.41 -4.30
CA VAL A 307 0.00 21.45 -2.83
C VAL A 307 -0.61 20.19 -2.21
N PHE A 308 -1.71 19.68 -2.78
CA PHE A 308 -2.31 18.43 -2.33
C PHE A 308 -1.34 17.25 -2.47
N PHE A 309 -0.75 17.03 -3.66
CA PHE A 309 0.21 15.95 -3.88
C PHE A 309 1.47 16.09 -3.03
N GLU A 310 2.02 17.30 -2.90
CA GLU A 310 3.16 17.57 -2.02
C GLU A 310 2.84 17.25 -0.55
N SER A 311 1.65 17.60 -0.08
CA SER A 311 1.22 17.29 1.28
C SER A 311 1.08 15.79 1.54
N LEU A 312 0.64 15.01 0.54
CA LEU A 312 0.60 13.55 0.64
C LEU A 312 2.00 12.95 0.75
N ALA A 313 2.97 13.48 -0.02
CA ALA A 313 4.36 13.04 0.06
C ALA A 313 4.97 13.33 1.44
N ASP A 314 4.71 14.51 2.02
CA ASP A 314 5.14 14.85 3.37
C ASP A 314 4.50 13.95 4.42
N GLN A 315 3.20 13.72 4.32
CA GLN A 315 2.48 12.83 5.25
C GLN A 315 2.98 11.39 5.17
N ALA A 316 3.36 10.88 4.00
CA ALA A 316 3.85 9.52 3.84
C ALA A 316 5.09 9.25 4.69
N SER A 317 6.01 10.21 4.79
CA SER A 317 7.26 10.09 5.56
C SER A 317 7.17 10.55 7.02
N THR A 318 6.16 11.36 7.39
CA THR A 318 6.09 12.00 8.72
C THR A 318 4.87 11.61 9.55
N ARG A 319 3.94 10.79 9.01
CA ARG A 319 2.73 10.37 9.72
C ARG A 319 3.04 9.69 11.06
N LYS A 320 2.09 9.79 11.99
CA LYS A 320 2.18 9.22 13.34
C LYS A 320 1.30 7.96 13.49
N HIS A 321 0.45 7.67 12.49
CA HIS A 321 -0.50 6.55 12.49
C HIS A 321 -0.88 6.15 11.06
#